data_da767e4f42100d12121097f9e6bc15b1
#
_entry.id   da767e4f42100d12121097f9e6bc15b1
#
_cell.length_a   1.000
_cell.length_b   1.000
_cell.length_c   1.000
_cell.angle_alpha   90.00
_cell.angle_beta   90.00
_cell.angle_gamma   90.00
#
_symmetry.space_group_name_H-M   'P 1'
#
loop_
_entity.id
_entity.type
_entity.pdbx_description
1 polymer ?
#
loop_
_entity_poly.entity_id
_entity_poly.type
_entity_poly.pdbx_seq_one_letter_code
_entity_poly.pdbx_strand_id
1 'polypeptide(L)'
;FYPPKGVLIDPEVLQTLSKRQFACGMAEAIKMFTTFDGLTFAELESGKLTDISEIIIRALKVKKSVVEKDEKESGLRMSLNFGHTVGHAIESASAKTNKPLLHGECVSIGMMSFCSGEVKSRLKKLLEKYNLPTGYSGSKKEIKELLLHDKKCDGNTVNTVYTDKIG
;
A
#
# COMPACT_ATOMS: atom_id res chain seq x y z
N PHE A 1 -14.72 13.72 10.16
CA PHE A 1 -15.69 13.14 9.20
C PHE A 1 -16.62 12.20 9.93
N TYR A 2 -17.89 12.14 9.54
CA TYR A 2 -18.88 11.24 10.12
C TYR A 2 -18.76 9.85 9.45
N PRO A 3 -18.63 8.75 10.20
CA PRO A 3 -18.56 7.42 9.62
C PRO A 3 -19.88 7.04 8.92
N PRO A 4 -19.85 6.40 7.75
CA PRO A 4 -21.06 5.97 7.04
C PRO A 4 -21.78 4.87 7.83
N LYS A 5 -23.13 4.85 7.74
CA LYS A 5 -23.96 3.77 8.33
C LYS A 5 -23.86 2.44 7.56
N GLY A 6 -23.47 2.50 6.31
CA GLY A 6 -23.29 1.32 5.44
C GLY A 6 -22.42 1.68 4.25
N VAL A 7 -21.76 0.67 3.68
CA VAL A 7 -20.94 0.78 2.47
C VAL A 7 -21.39 -0.29 1.50
N LEU A 8 -21.84 0.12 0.31
CA LEU A 8 -22.14 -0.76 -0.80
C LEU A 8 -20.94 -0.83 -1.73
N ILE A 9 -20.53 -2.02 -2.10
CA ILE A 9 -19.38 -2.26 -2.99
C ILE A 9 -19.87 -3.09 -4.17
N ASP A 10 -19.76 -2.52 -5.37
CA ASP A 10 -20.12 -3.17 -6.62
C ASP A 10 -18.83 -3.35 -7.46
N PRO A 11 -18.26 -4.57 -7.56
CA PRO A 11 -17.07 -4.83 -8.35
C PRO A 11 -17.25 -4.59 -9.85
N GLU A 12 -18.47 -4.58 -10.37
CA GLU A 12 -18.73 -4.38 -11.81
C GLU A 12 -18.31 -3.00 -12.29
N VAL A 13 -18.34 -1.98 -11.42
CA VAL A 13 -17.86 -0.63 -11.77
C VAL A 13 -16.35 -0.57 -12.09
N LEU A 14 -15.57 -1.57 -11.71
CA LEU A 14 -14.15 -1.68 -12.05
C LEU A 14 -13.91 -1.94 -13.55
N GLN A 15 -14.93 -2.39 -14.31
CA GLN A 15 -14.79 -2.65 -15.75
C GLN A 15 -14.44 -1.41 -16.55
N THR A 16 -14.81 -0.22 -16.08
CA THR A 16 -14.49 1.06 -16.73
C THR A 16 -13.18 1.68 -16.24
N LEU A 17 -12.53 1.06 -15.24
CA LEU A 17 -11.31 1.58 -14.67
C LEU A 17 -10.10 1.34 -15.59
N SER A 18 -9.23 2.31 -15.74
CA SER A 18 -7.99 2.11 -16.49
C SER A 18 -7.11 1.05 -15.82
N LYS A 19 -6.34 0.30 -16.61
CA LYS A 19 -5.39 -0.71 -16.07
C LYS A 19 -4.45 -0.13 -15.01
N ARG A 20 -4.01 1.12 -15.20
CA ARG A 20 -3.13 1.83 -14.26
C ARG A 20 -3.83 2.10 -12.92
N GLN A 21 -5.07 2.54 -12.94
CA GLN A 21 -5.87 2.78 -11.72
C GLN A 21 -6.23 1.46 -11.02
N PHE A 22 -6.55 0.42 -11.80
CA PHE A 22 -6.77 -0.92 -11.25
C PHE A 22 -5.51 -1.43 -10.53
N ALA A 23 -4.32 -1.28 -11.13
CA ALA A 23 -3.06 -1.64 -10.49
C ALA A 23 -2.85 -0.88 -9.18
N CYS A 24 -3.21 0.41 -9.10
CA CYS A 24 -3.16 1.18 -7.86
C CYS A 24 -4.06 0.60 -6.76
N GLY A 25 -5.26 0.14 -7.09
CA GLY A 25 -6.12 -0.58 -6.15
C GLY A 25 -5.48 -1.88 -5.67
N MET A 26 -4.85 -2.62 -6.58
CA MET A 26 -4.12 -3.85 -6.23
C MET A 26 -2.93 -3.58 -5.31
N ALA A 27 -2.25 -2.44 -5.42
CA ALA A 27 -1.17 -2.07 -4.49
C ALA A 27 -1.66 -2.02 -3.04
N GLU A 28 -2.85 -1.47 -2.81
CA GLU A 28 -3.48 -1.41 -1.49
C GLU A 28 -3.87 -2.80 -0.96
N ALA A 29 -4.44 -3.66 -1.81
CA ALA A 29 -4.76 -5.04 -1.42
C ALA A 29 -3.48 -5.84 -1.09
N ILE A 30 -2.46 -5.76 -1.95
CA ILE A 30 -1.17 -6.41 -1.73
C ILE A 30 -0.53 -5.93 -0.42
N LYS A 31 -0.59 -4.63 -0.13
CA LYS A 31 -0.12 -4.08 1.15
C LYS A 31 -0.78 -4.77 2.34
N MET A 32 -2.11 -4.89 2.34
CA MET A 32 -2.84 -5.53 3.44
C MET A 32 -2.47 -7.01 3.59
N PHE A 33 -2.32 -7.73 2.48
CA PHE A 33 -1.95 -9.14 2.53
C PHE A 33 -0.49 -9.34 2.94
N THR A 34 0.40 -8.44 2.55
CA THR A 34 1.80 -8.46 3.01
C THR A 34 1.90 -8.33 4.52
N THR A 35 1.06 -7.50 5.14
CA THR A 35 1.14 -7.20 6.57
C THR A 35 0.27 -8.08 7.45
N PHE A 36 -0.82 -8.69 6.93
CA PHE A 36 -1.83 -9.33 7.78
C PHE A 36 -2.36 -10.67 7.26
N ASP A 37 -2.12 -11.04 6.00
CA ASP A 37 -2.71 -12.26 5.41
C ASP A 37 -1.74 -12.93 4.42
N GLY A 38 -0.77 -13.64 4.98
CA GLY A 38 0.24 -14.34 4.21
C GLY A 38 -0.31 -15.46 3.32
N LEU A 39 -1.46 -16.05 3.67
CA LEU A 39 -2.10 -17.07 2.83
C LEU A 39 -2.64 -16.44 1.54
N THR A 40 -3.39 -15.34 1.67
CA THR A 40 -3.91 -14.61 0.50
C THR A 40 -2.76 -14.03 -0.35
N PHE A 41 -1.68 -13.54 0.28
CA PHE A 41 -0.48 -13.14 -0.46
C PHE A 41 0.09 -14.28 -1.31
N ALA A 42 0.24 -15.47 -0.74
CA ALA A 42 0.79 -16.64 -1.45
C ALA A 42 -0.14 -17.13 -2.59
N GLU A 43 -1.45 -17.03 -2.42
CA GLU A 43 -2.42 -17.35 -3.48
C GLU A 43 -2.37 -16.36 -4.64
N LEU A 44 -2.20 -15.05 -4.35
CA LEU A 44 -1.98 -14.03 -5.39
C LEU A 44 -0.64 -14.24 -6.12
N GLU A 45 0.43 -14.52 -5.36
CA GLU A 45 1.77 -14.77 -5.89
C GLU A 45 1.77 -15.95 -6.85
N SER A 46 1.16 -17.07 -6.45
CA SER A 46 1.05 -18.30 -7.26
C SER A 46 0.04 -18.21 -8.40
N GLY A 47 -0.81 -17.18 -8.44
CA GLY A 47 -1.89 -17.04 -9.42
C GLY A 47 -3.11 -17.92 -9.17
N LYS A 48 -3.24 -18.52 -7.99
CA LYS A 48 -4.43 -19.29 -7.60
C LYS A 48 -5.63 -18.39 -7.32
N LEU A 49 -5.39 -17.19 -6.80
CA LEU A 49 -6.43 -16.19 -6.57
C LEU A 49 -6.39 -15.14 -7.70
N THR A 50 -7.43 -15.13 -8.52
CA THR A 50 -7.60 -14.22 -9.67
C THR A 50 -8.93 -13.48 -9.67
N ASP A 51 -9.90 -13.96 -8.91
CA ASP A 51 -11.22 -13.33 -8.79
C ASP A 51 -11.12 -12.02 -8.00
N ILE A 52 -11.42 -10.91 -8.67
CA ILE A 52 -11.34 -9.58 -8.08
C ILE A 52 -12.33 -9.38 -6.92
N SER A 53 -13.49 -9.97 -7.00
CA SER A 53 -14.51 -9.89 -5.94
C SER A 53 -13.98 -10.55 -4.67
N GLU A 54 -13.36 -11.71 -4.79
CA GLU A 54 -12.76 -12.42 -3.66
C GLU A 54 -11.55 -11.64 -3.08
N ILE A 55 -10.72 -11.03 -3.94
CA ILE A 55 -9.60 -10.16 -3.51
C ILE A 55 -10.14 -8.99 -2.68
N ILE A 56 -11.20 -8.32 -3.15
CA ILE A 56 -11.84 -7.21 -2.45
C ILE A 56 -12.39 -7.67 -1.09
N ILE A 57 -13.12 -8.78 -1.05
CA ILE A 57 -13.70 -9.32 0.18
C ILE A 57 -12.62 -9.61 1.21
N ARG A 58 -11.52 -10.25 0.82
CA ARG A 58 -10.41 -10.56 1.72
C ARG A 58 -9.72 -9.30 2.23
N ALA A 59 -9.46 -8.33 1.36
CA ALA A 59 -8.88 -7.04 1.76
C ALA A 59 -9.78 -6.30 2.76
N LEU A 60 -11.09 -6.30 2.54
CA LEU A 60 -12.06 -5.72 3.45
C LEU A 60 -12.13 -6.43 4.79
N LYS A 61 -12.05 -7.78 4.82
CA LYS A 61 -11.99 -8.57 6.06
C LYS A 61 -10.75 -8.21 6.87
N VAL A 62 -9.59 -8.08 6.24
CA VAL A 62 -8.36 -7.63 6.90
C VAL A 62 -8.56 -6.23 7.47
N LYS A 63 -8.99 -5.27 6.66
CA LYS A 63 -9.20 -3.88 7.11
C LYS A 63 -10.20 -3.80 8.25
N LYS A 64 -11.33 -4.50 8.16
CA LYS A 64 -12.35 -4.57 9.22
C LYS A 64 -11.73 -5.08 10.52
N SER A 65 -11.06 -6.23 10.49
CA SER A 65 -10.43 -6.83 11.67
C SER A 65 -9.43 -5.89 12.36
N VAL A 66 -8.65 -5.13 11.58
CA VAL A 66 -7.66 -4.18 12.12
C VAL A 66 -8.35 -2.96 12.73
N VAL A 67 -9.35 -2.38 12.03
CA VAL A 67 -10.06 -1.18 12.50
C VAL A 67 -10.89 -1.48 13.75
N GLU A 68 -11.55 -2.63 13.82
CA GLU A 68 -12.33 -3.04 15.02
C GLU A 68 -11.45 -3.25 16.25
N LYS A 69 -10.20 -3.67 16.07
CA LYS A 69 -9.23 -3.85 17.17
C LYS A 69 -8.55 -2.54 17.59
N ASP A 70 -8.44 -1.58 16.69
CA ASP A 70 -7.75 -0.32 16.94
C ASP A 70 -8.42 0.83 16.16
N GLU A 71 -9.60 1.24 16.65
CA GLU A 71 -10.39 2.32 16.03
C GLU A 71 -9.63 3.66 16.01
N LYS A 72 -8.84 3.94 17.06
CA LYS A 72 -8.16 5.23 17.27
C LYS A 72 -6.77 5.33 16.63
N GLU A 73 -6.32 4.26 15.94
CA GLU A 73 -4.99 4.20 15.32
C GLU A 73 -3.84 4.44 16.32
N SER A 74 -3.93 3.79 17.48
CA SER A 74 -2.94 3.92 18.55
C SER A 74 -1.84 2.83 18.53
N GLY A 75 -1.98 1.82 17.67
CA GLY A 75 -1.04 0.68 17.61
C GLY A 75 -1.20 -0.13 16.33
N LEU A 76 -1.97 -1.23 16.38
CA LEU A 76 -2.08 -2.21 15.29
C LEU A 76 -2.48 -1.55 13.94
N ARG A 77 -3.41 -0.62 13.97
CA ARG A 77 -3.90 0.06 12.75
C ARG A 77 -2.82 0.88 12.05
N MET A 78 -1.78 1.32 12.76
CA MET A 78 -0.63 2.00 12.15
C MET A 78 0.05 1.12 11.10
N SER A 79 -0.03 -0.22 11.21
CA SER A 79 0.51 -1.16 10.22
C SER A 79 -0.16 -1.03 8.84
N LEU A 80 -1.38 -0.48 8.75
CA LEU A 80 -2.00 -0.14 7.47
C LEU A 80 -1.26 0.97 6.71
N ASN A 81 -0.36 1.70 7.38
CA ASN A 81 0.51 2.71 6.77
C ASN A 81 1.80 2.13 6.16
N PHE A 82 1.95 0.80 6.06
CA PHE A 82 3.09 0.18 5.38
C PHE A 82 3.26 0.76 3.98
N GLY A 83 4.44 1.24 3.67
CA GLY A 83 4.76 1.92 2.42
C GLY A 83 4.29 3.39 2.29
N HIS A 84 3.35 3.85 3.13
CA HIS A 84 2.76 5.18 3.00
C HIS A 84 3.70 6.33 3.37
N THR A 85 4.56 6.15 4.35
CA THR A 85 5.48 7.22 4.80
C THR A 85 6.34 7.73 3.66
N VAL A 86 7.05 6.84 2.97
CA VAL A 86 7.83 7.20 1.77
C VAL A 86 6.92 7.41 0.56
N GLY A 87 5.83 6.66 0.44
CA GLY A 87 4.84 6.81 -0.63
C GLY A 87 4.31 8.23 -0.75
N HIS A 88 3.87 8.86 0.34
CA HIS A 88 3.36 10.24 0.34
C HIS A 88 4.43 11.27 -0.04
N ALA A 89 5.69 11.08 0.40
CA ALA A 89 6.78 11.95 -0.01
C ALA A 89 7.05 11.85 -1.53
N ILE A 90 7.01 10.62 -2.08
CA ILE A 90 7.15 10.38 -3.53
C ILE A 90 5.95 11.00 -4.29
N GLU A 91 4.73 10.82 -3.80
CA GLU A 91 3.51 11.37 -4.39
C GLU A 91 3.61 12.90 -4.48
N SER A 92 4.00 13.56 -3.39
CA SER A 92 4.22 15.01 -3.33
C SER A 92 5.31 15.50 -4.28
N ALA A 93 6.43 14.77 -4.38
CA ALA A 93 7.51 15.11 -5.30
C ALA A 93 7.09 14.90 -6.77
N SER A 94 6.43 13.77 -7.07
CA SER A 94 6.02 13.42 -8.42
C SER A 94 4.92 14.33 -8.97
N ALA A 95 4.06 14.87 -8.10
CA ALA A 95 2.98 15.80 -8.48
C ALA A 95 3.48 17.06 -9.19
N LYS A 96 4.74 17.43 -8.99
CA LYS A 96 5.41 18.57 -9.64
C LYS A 96 5.99 18.23 -11.02
N THR A 97 5.89 16.99 -11.45
CA THR A 97 6.45 16.50 -12.71
C THR A 97 5.40 16.46 -13.82
N ASN A 98 5.85 16.35 -15.09
CA ASN A 98 4.95 16.19 -16.23
C ASN A 98 4.25 14.82 -16.30
N LYS A 99 4.67 13.85 -15.46
CA LYS A 99 4.09 12.51 -15.39
C LYS A 99 3.96 12.12 -13.92
N PRO A 100 2.95 12.63 -13.20
CA PRO A 100 2.77 12.30 -11.79
C PRO A 100 2.47 10.83 -11.62
N LEU A 101 3.03 10.28 -10.54
CA LEU A 101 2.69 8.93 -10.08
C LEU A 101 1.36 8.96 -9.36
N LEU A 102 0.59 7.89 -9.50
CA LEU A 102 -0.64 7.68 -8.75
C LEU A 102 -0.33 7.17 -7.34
N HIS A 103 -1.25 7.37 -6.41
CA HIS A 103 -1.09 6.99 -5.00
C HIS A 103 -0.60 5.54 -4.82
N GLY A 104 -1.28 4.56 -5.43
CA GLY A 104 -0.89 3.15 -5.32
C GLY A 104 0.50 2.83 -5.91
N GLU A 105 0.94 3.58 -6.94
CA GLU A 105 2.30 3.48 -7.46
C GLU A 105 3.33 3.99 -6.45
N CYS A 106 3.02 5.08 -5.76
CA CYS A 106 3.88 5.64 -4.71
C CYS A 106 3.96 4.72 -3.49
N VAL A 107 2.82 4.14 -3.09
CA VAL A 107 2.76 3.16 -1.99
C VAL A 107 3.56 1.91 -2.34
N SER A 108 3.46 1.39 -3.58
CA SER A 108 4.23 0.22 -4.01
C SER A 108 5.74 0.45 -3.91
N ILE A 109 6.22 1.63 -4.34
CA ILE A 109 7.64 2.01 -4.18
C ILE A 109 8.01 2.14 -2.70
N GLY A 110 7.14 2.76 -1.90
CA GLY A 110 7.35 2.94 -0.46
C GLY A 110 7.50 1.63 0.30
N MET A 111 6.68 0.62 -0.02
CA MET A 111 6.77 -0.73 0.57
C MET A 111 8.15 -1.36 0.37
N MET A 112 8.80 -1.12 -0.79
CA MET A 112 10.12 -1.67 -1.09
C MET A 112 11.23 -1.15 -0.19
N SER A 113 11.00 -0.06 0.54
CA SER A 113 11.99 0.56 1.42
C SER A 113 12.00 -0.03 2.83
N PHE A 114 10.90 -0.69 3.25
CA PHE A 114 10.67 -1.08 4.64
C PHE A 114 10.31 -2.55 4.81
N CYS A 115 11.03 -3.44 4.13
CA CYS A 115 10.88 -4.88 4.28
C CYS A 115 12.20 -5.63 4.24
N SER A 116 12.24 -6.83 4.83
CA SER A 116 13.39 -7.75 4.80
C SER A 116 13.74 -8.18 3.37
N GLY A 117 14.94 -8.72 3.17
CA GLY A 117 15.40 -9.18 1.86
C GLY A 117 14.50 -10.25 1.23
N GLU A 118 13.99 -11.19 2.01
CA GLU A 118 13.08 -12.25 1.54
C GLU A 118 11.71 -11.66 1.16
N VAL A 119 11.09 -10.91 2.07
CA VAL A 119 9.81 -10.22 1.80
C VAL A 119 9.94 -9.32 0.60
N LYS A 120 11.05 -8.56 0.51
CA LYS A 120 11.32 -7.66 -0.59
C LYS A 120 11.36 -8.36 -1.94
N SER A 121 12.01 -9.52 -2.02
CA SER A 121 12.13 -10.29 -3.27
C SER A 121 10.76 -10.79 -3.74
N ARG A 122 9.94 -11.32 -2.85
CA ARG A 122 8.59 -11.82 -3.16
C ARG A 122 7.64 -10.69 -3.49
N LEU A 123 7.62 -9.65 -2.66
CA LEU A 123 6.79 -8.46 -2.85
C LEU A 123 7.09 -7.79 -4.20
N LYS A 124 8.38 -7.62 -4.55
CA LYS A 124 8.78 -7.07 -5.83
C LYS A 124 8.16 -7.81 -7.01
N LYS A 125 8.29 -9.15 -7.03
CA LYS A 125 7.73 -9.99 -8.10
C LYS A 125 6.21 -9.83 -8.21
N LEU A 126 5.52 -9.78 -7.06
CA LEU A 126 4.07 -9.62 -7.04
C LEU A 126 3.64 -8.23 -7.54
N LEU A 127 4.32 -7.15 -7.12
CA LEU A 127 4.03 -5.80 -7.59
C LEU A 127 4.27 -5.67 -9.12
N GLU A 128 5.38 -6.19 -9.61
CA GLU A 128 5.70 -6.20 -11.05
C GLU A 128 4.68 -6.99 -11.88
N LYS A 129 4.15 -8.10 -11.37
CA LYS A 129 3.04 -8.86 -11.99
C LYS A 129 1.81 -7.99 -12.24
N TYR A 130 1.55 -7.00 -11.38
CA TYR A 130 0.46 -6.03 -11.54
C TYR A 130 0.88 -4.72 -12.21
N ASN A 131 2.06 -4.68 -12.85
CA ASN A 131 2.63 -3.49 -13.50
C ASN A 131 2.80 -2.29 -12.55
N LEU A 132 3.08 -2.54 -11.29
CA LEU A 132 3.37 -1.53 -10.29
C LEU A 132 4.87 -1.23 -10.24
N PRO A 133 5.29 0.04 -10.12
CA PRO A 133 6.69 0.39 -10.00
C PRO A 133 7.25 -0.04 -8.65
N THR A 134 8.50 -0.48 -8.66
CA THR A 134 9.23 -0.94 -7.46
C THR A 134 10.45 -0.08 -7.13
N GLY A 135 10.62 1.04 -7.82
CA GLY A 135 11.69 2.00 -7.60
C GLY A 135 11.31 3.41 -8.06
N TYR A 136 11.97 4.41 -7.49
CA TYR A 136 11.77 5.82 -7.82
C TYR A 136 13.05 6.41 -8.39
N SER A 137 12.95 7.07 -9.55
CA SER A 137 14.07 7.68 -10.26
C SER A 137 14.29 9.17 -9.93
N GLY A 138 13.43 9.77 -9.11
CA GLY A 138 13.52 11.16 -8.74
C GLY A 138 14.57 11.45 -7.65
N SER A 139 14.62 12.69 -7.20
CA SER A 139 15.62 13.17 -6.23
C SER A 139 15.43 12.56 -4.84
N LYS A 140 16.41 11.77 -4.39
CA LYS A 140 16.45 11.25 -3.01
C LYS A 140 16.56 12.36 -1.96
N LYS A 141 17.22 13.48 -2.32
CA LYS A 141 17.34 14.65 -1.43
C LYS A 141 15.97 15.27 -1.19
N GLU A 142 15.19 15.48 -2.24
CA GLU A 142 13.83 16.03 -2.14
C GLU A 142 12.91 15.12 -1.30
N ILE A 143 12.98 13.78 -1.50
CA ILE A 143 12.22 12.83 -0.69
C ILE A 143 12.60 12.94 0.79
N LYS A 144 13.89 13.05 1.10
CA LYS A 144 14.35 13.21 2.49
C LYS A 144 13.81 14.50 3.11
N GLU A 145 13.84 15.61 2.39
CA GLU A 145 13.31 16.89 2.86
C GLU A 145 11.81 16.80 3.12
N LEU A 146 11.03 16.19 2.20
CA LEU A 146 9.59 16.00 2.37
C LEU A 146 9.26 15.09 3.56
N LEU A 147 10.04 14.04 3.80
CA LEU A 147 9.87 13.16 4.96
C LEU A 147 10.08 13.89 6.29
N LEU A 148 11.04 14.81 6.37
CA LEU A 148 11.30 15.60 7.58
C LEU A 148 10.22 16.66 7.85
N HIS A 149 9.48 17.07 6.83
CA HIS A 149 8.35 18.01 6.95
C HIS A 149 6.99 17.34 7.21
N ASP A 150 6.92 16.00 7.19
CA ASP A 150 5.68 15.27 7.49
C ASP A 150 5.32 15.42 8.97
N LYS A 151 4.03 15.67 9.26
CA LYS A 151 3.47 15.78 10.63
C LYS A 151 3.68 14.52 11.50
N LYS A 152 4.11 13.42 10.92
CA LYS A 152 4.46 12.16 11.62
C LYS A 152 5.89 12.14 12.15
N CYS A 153 6.65 13.22 11.99
CA CYS A 153 7.98 13.37 12.56
C CYS A 153 7.89 13.89 14.00
N ASP A 154 8.48 13.17 14.93
CA ASP A 154 8.76 13.64 16.28
C ASP A 154 10.24 14.08 16.32
N GLY A 155 10.48 15.38 16.17
CA GLY A 155 11.81 15.94 15.97
C GLY A 155 12.45 15.46 14.65
N ASN A 156 13.60 14.76 14.74
CA ASN A 156 14.31 14.19 13.59
C ASN A 156 13.97 12.71 13.31
N THR A 157 12.94 12.17 13.96
CA THR A 157 12.57 10.75 13.86
C THR A 157 11.33 10.58 13.02
N VAL A 158 11.38 9.70 12.02
CA VAL A 158 10.24 9.36 11.15
C VAL A 158 9.72 7.99 11.56
N ASN A 159 8.47 7.94 12.03
CA ASN A 159 7.80 6.67 12.34
C ASN A 159 7.40 5.96 11.05
N THR A 160 7.80 4.70 10.90
CA THR A 160 7.47 3.88 9.73
C THR A 160 7.15 2.44 10.11
N VAL A 161 6.43 1.77 9.23
CA VAL A 161 6.11 0.35 9.37
C VAL A 161 7.14 -0.46 8.62
N TYR A 162 7.77 -1.41 9.30
CA TYR A 162 8.71 -2.37 8.72
C TYR A 162 8.14 -3.78 8.82
N THR A 163 8.33 -4.62 7.80
CA THR A 163 7.96 -6.03 7.84
C THR A 163 9.13 -6.93 7.47
N ASP A 164 9.38 -7.92 8.31
CA ASP A 164 10.38 -8.99 8.12
C ASP A 164 9.73 -10.33 7.76
N LYS A 165 8.39 -10.38 7.77
CA LYS A 165 7.59 -11.56 7.50
C LYS A 165 6.32 -11.16 6.75
N ILE A 166 5.83 -12.03 5.87
CA ILE A 166 4.56 -11.88 5.18
C ILE A 166 3.45 -12.50 6.04
N GLY A 167 2.45 -11.68 6.39
CA GLY A 167 1.28 -12.08 7.21
C GLY A 167 1.46 -11.97 8.70
#